data_bc16e47cc829699b4781d40c9759736d
#
_entry.id   bc16e47cc829699b4781d40c9759736d
#
_cell.length_a   1.000
_cell.length_b   1.000
_cell.length_c   1.000
_cell.angle_alpha   90.00
_cell.angle_beta   90.00
_cell.angle_gamma   90.00
#
_symmetry.space_group_name_H-M   'P 1'
#
loop_
_entity.id
_entity.type
_entity.pdbx_description
1 polymer ?
#
loop_
_entity_poly.entity_id
_entity_poly.type
_entity_poly.pdbx_seq_one_letter_code
_entity_poly.pdbx_strand_id
1 'polypeptide(L)'
;LKFDIFGFSRGAAAARHFVNEVLRVDGGVMSGHLHHALPAFVSEFEWSSHTSINFVGLFDTVAAIADPAQAHLSVGDAKNPGVNLSLAQGCANKVVHLTAADEHRHNFSLNRVNSEYHEELVLPGVHSNLGGGYPSVSRERVLLGRPKLVRGNYYSLTGLDSARLQASNGWQQREAAEAAFRAKGLPGNGRFIKQELKLQPNNHRATGQGSEGDVLLMLSMDRLMRGELSRVSLRIMHAKALESGAPFDILNEHDSRFSIPTDLQPIASKVITAAMAGKSAVLSNSEKRYLHGRYIHASANWNAQWGFFPNKPRADNQRAIYDDQ
;
A
#
# COMPACT_ATOMS: atom_id res chain seq x y z
N LEU A 1 -23.26 19.91 -15.32
CA LEU A 1 -21.96 19.65 -14.68
C LEU A 1 -21.54 18.21 -14.97
N LYS A 2 -20.25 18.02 -15.31
CA LYS A 2 -19.68 16.70 -15.53
C LYS A 2 -18.45 16.55 -14.66
N PHE A 3 -18.41 15.50 -13.83
CA PHE A 3 -17.35 15.28 -12.88
C PHE A 3 -16.41 14.15 -13.32
N ASP A 4 -15.10 14.39 -13.22
CA ASP A 4 -14.04 13.37 -13.28
C ASP A 4 -13.35 13.37 -11.91
N ILE A 5 -13.46 12.26 -11.18
CA ILE A 5 -13.12 12.18 -9.75
C ILE A 5 -11.94 11.21 -9.57
N PHE A 6 -10.90 11.64 -8.85
CA PHE A 6 -9.73 10.81 -8.59
C PHE A 6 -9.39 10.79 -7.11
N GLY A 7 -8.92 9.64 -6.63
CA GLY A 7 -8.49 9.51 -5.26
C GLY A 7 -7.48 8.40 -5.03
N PHE A 8 -6.61 8.61 -4.05
CA PHE A 8 -5.64 7.62 -3.58
C PHE A 8 -5.84 7.35 -2.09
N SER A 9 -5.79 6.08 -1.66
CA SER A 9 -5.83 5.71 -0.25
C SER A 9 -7.13 6.20 0.43
N ARG A 10 -7.04 6.96 1.51
CA ARG A 10 -8.18 7.64 2.16
C ARG A 10 -8.82 8.67 1.24
N GLY A 11 -8.04 9.26 0.33
CA GLY A 11 -8.58 10.11 -0.74
C GLY A 11 -9.44 9.33 -1.73
N ALA A 12 -9.17 8.04 -1.97
CA ALA A 12 -10.05 7.18 -2.77
C ALA A 12 -11.34 6.86 -2.01
N ALA A 13 -11.28 6.67 -0.69
CA ALA A 13 -12.48 6.54 0.14
C ALA A 13 -13.33 7.81 0.12
N ALA A 14 -12.68 8.98 0.24
CA ALA A 14 -13.35 10.29 0.12
C ALA A 14 -13.95 10.50 -1.28
N ALA A 15 -13.26 10.09 -2.34
CA ALA A 15 -13.76 10.16 -3.72
C ALA A 15 -15.03 9.31 -3.90
N ARG A 16 -15.06 8.10 -3.34
CA ARG A 16 -16.25 7.23 -3.37
C ARG A 16 -17.44 7.86 -2.61
N HIS A 17 -17.16 8.40 -1.42
CA HIS A 17 -18.18 9.13 -0.66
C HIS A 17 -18.69 10.35 -1.44
N PHE A 18 -17.78 11.11 -2.07
CA PHE A 18 -18.13 12.26 -2.88
C PHE A 18 -19.02 11.89 -4.09
N VAL A 19 -18.76 10.75 -4.76
CA VAL A 19 -19.64 10.21 -5.81
C VAL A 19 -21.06 10.07 -5.29
N ASN A 20 -21.23 9.44 -4.11
CA ASN A 20 -22.56 9.26 -3.50
C ASN A 20 -23.22 10.59 -3.14
N GLU A 21 -22.47 11.58 -2.68
CA GLU A 21 -22.98 12.91 -2.35
C GLU A 21 -23.38 13.71 -3.61
N VAL A 22 -22.63 13.56 -4.71
CA VAL A 22 -23.01 14.18 -6.02
C VAL A 22 -24.31 13.59 -6.55
N LEU A 23 -24.50 12.29 -6.41
CA LEU A 23 -25.70 11.59 -6.90
C LEU A 23 -26.93 11.76 -5.98
N ARG A 24 -26.72 12.26 -4.76
CA ARG A 24 -27.81 12.50 -3.82
C ARG A 24 -28.55 13.77 -4.21
N VAL A 25 -29.73 13.62 -4.81
CA VAL A 25 -30.58 14.75 -5.27
C VAL A 25 -31.15 15.48 -4.06
N ASP A 26 -31.77 14.73 -3.11
CA ASP A 26 -32.43 15.30 -1.94
C ASP A 26 -31.51 15.22 -0.69
N GLY A 27 -31.21 16.36 -0.10
CA GLY A 27 -30.45 16.48 1.13
C GLY A 27 -28.95 16.21 0.98
N GLY A 28 -28.41 16.14 -0.24
CA GLY A 28 -26.98 16.08 -0.49
C GLY A 28 -26.31 17.42 -0.21
N VAL A 29 -25.13 17.39 0.39
CA VAL A 29 -24.35 18.61 0.69
C VAL A 29 -24.07 19.40 -0.59
N MET A 30 -23.71 18.70 -1.67
CA MET A 30 -23.37 19.32 -2.96
C MET A 30 -24.61 19.90 -3.65
N SER A 31 -25.70 19.15 -3.72
CA SER A 31 -26.96 19.62 -4.33
C SER A 31 -27.50 20.84 -3.59
N GLY A 32 -27.45 20.86 -2.26
CA GLY A 32 -27.90 21.98 -1.43
C GLY A 32 -27.08 23.25 -1.62
N HIS A 33 -25.75 23.15 -1.57
CA HIS A 33 -24.90 24.33 -1.70
C HIS A 33 -24.79 24.86 -3.13
N LEU A 34 -24.70 24.01 -4.12
CA LEU A 34 -24.59 24.44 -5.53
C LEU A 34 -25.92 24.87 -6.11
N HIS A 35 -27.04 24.34 -5.64
CA HIS A 35 -28.38 24.78 -6.09
C HIS A 35 -28.58 26.27 -5.90
N HIS A 36 -28.03 26.86 -4.84
CA HIS A 36 -28.12 28.32 -4.61
C HIS A 36 -27.13 29.12 -5.44
N ALA A 37 -26.00 28.56 -5.87
CA ALA A 37 -24.96 29.25 -6.60
C ALA A 37 -25.13 29.16 -8.13
N LEU A 38 -25.65 28.06 -8.63
CA LEU A 38 -25.74 27.76 -10.07
C LEU A 38 -26.73 28.59 -10.89
N PRO A 39 -27.86 29.09 -10.34
CA PRO A 39 -28.74 30.01 -11.09
C PRO A 39 -28.04 31.26 -11.60
N ALA A 40 -26.92 31.64 -11.03
CA ALA A 40 -26.07 32.73 -11.52
C ALA A 40 -25.36 32.40 -12.87
N PHE A 41 -25.28 31.12 -13.23
CA PHE A 41 -24.57 30.65 -14.41
C PHE A 41 -25.48 30.05 -15.48
N VAL A 42 -26.59 29.42 -15.09
CA VAL A 42 -27.55 28.75 -16.02
C VAL A 42 -28.97 28.95 -15.52
N SER A 43 -29.85 29.58 -16.33
CA SER A 43 -31.19 30.00 -15.92
C SER A 43 -32.18 28.84 -15.59
N GLU A 44 -31.88 27.62 -16.01
CA GLU A 44 -32.73 26.43 -15.81
C GLU A 44 -31.94 25.21 -15.36
N PHE A 45 -31.00 25.41 -14.42
CA PHE A 45 -30.16 24.30 -13.93
C PHE A 45 -30.94 23.45 -12.92
N GLU A 46 -31.10 22.17 -13.26
CA GLU A 46 -31.63 21.14 -12.36
C GLU A 46 -30.49 20.15 -12.03
N TRP A 47 -30.20 19.93 -10.75
CA TRP A 47 -29.11 19.07 -10.32
C TRP A 47 -29.24 17.64 -10.87
N SER A 48 -30.42 17.05 -10.81
CA SER A 48 -30.71 15.66 -11.22
C SER A 48 -30.48 15.39 -12.70
N SER A 49 -30.83 16.36 -13.57
CA SER A 49 -30.75 16.21 -15.03
C SER A 49 -29.49 16.79 -15.66
N HIS A 50 -28.87 17.78 -14.99
CA HIS A 50 -27.71 18.49 -15.53
C HIS A 50 -26.37 18.14 -14.83
N THR A 51 -26.39 17.13 -13.94
CA THR A 51 -25.18 16.66 -13.26
C THR A 51 -24.93 15.18 -13.59
N SER A 52 -23.68 14.85 -13.92
CA SER A 52 -23.27 13.47 -14.18
C SER A 52 -21.83 13.24 -13.75
N ILE A 53 -21.52 12.00 -13.42
CA ILE A 53 -20.15 11.56 -13.15
C ILE A 53 -19.66 10.80 -14.38
N ASN A 54 -18.58 11.29 -14.97
CA ASN A 54 -18.01 10.70 -16.16
C ASN A 54 -17.00 9.61 -15.80
N PHE A 55 -16.02 9.94 -14.97
CA PHE A 55 -14.95 9.02 -14.64
C PHE A 55 -14.65 9.04 -13.14
N VAL A 56 -14.43 7.84 -12.57
CA VAL A 56 -13.95 7.68 -11.19
C VAL A 56 -12.68 6.84 -11.21
N GLY A 57 -11.55 7.46 -10.91
CA GLY A 57 -10.25 6.83 -10.86
C GLY A 57 -9.77 6.63 -9.43
N LEU A 58 -9.69 5.38 -8.98
CA LEU A 58 -9.34 5.03 -7.61
C LEU A 58 -7.99 4.30 -7.57
N PHE A 59 -7.12 4.74 -6.67
CA PHE A 59 -5.86 4.07 -6.39
C PHE A 59 -5.91 3.50 -4.97
N ASP A 60 -5.97 2.19 -4.89
CA ASP A 60 -5.76 1.37 -3.69
C ASP A 60 -6.53 1.88 -2.46
N THR A 61 -7.85 1.86 -2.54
CA THR A 61 -8.75 2.42 -1.53
C THR A 61 -8.52 1.82 -0.14
N VAL A 62 -8.17 2.67 0.82
CA VAL A 62 -8.03 2.34 2.24
C VAL A 62 -8.94 3.24 3.05
N ALA A 63 -9.95 2.66 3.66
CA ALA A 63 -10.96 3.40 4.41
C ALA A 63 -10.69 3.50 5.91
N ALA A 64 -9.50 3.13 6.38
CA ALA A 64 -9.12 3.19 7.79
C ALA A 64 -9.17 4.64 8.33
N ILE A 65 -10.36 5.08 8.75
CA ILE A 65 -10.60 6.36 9.41
C ILE A 65 -10.73 6.04 10.90
N ALA A 66 -9.75 6.49 11.70
CA ALA A 66 -9.89 6.46 13.15
C ALA A 66 -10.90 7.55 13.54
N ASP A 67 -11.99 7.17 14.22
CA ASP A 67 -12.89 8.11 14.85
C ASP A 67 -12.49 8.27 16.33
N PRO A 68 -11.81 9.35 16.72
CA PRO A 68 -11.40 9.59 18.09
C PRO A 68 -12.61 9.80 19.03
N ALA A 69 -13.76 10.24 18.50
CA ALA A 69 -14.96 10.55 19.28
C ALA A 69 -15.69 9.28 19.76
N GLN A 70 -15.49 8.16 19.07
CA GLN A 70 -16.11 6.87 19.42
C GLN A 70 -15.13 5.85 20.02
N ALA A 71 -13.89 6.27 20.34
CA ALA A 71 -12.81 5.40 20.83
C ALA A 71 -12.52 4.17 19.91
N HIS A 72 -12.98 4.20 18.67
CA HIS A 72 -12.66 3.20 17.67
C HIS A 72 -11.28 3.46 17.08
N LEU A 73 -10.25 2.95 17.74
CA LEU A 73 -8.88 2.91 17.25
C LEU A 73 -8.65 1.72 16.31
N SER A 74 -9.70 1.04 15.87
CA SER A 74 -9.61 -0.10 14.96
C SER A 74 -9.32 0.38 13.55
N VAL A 75 -8.06 0.44 13.22
CA VAL A 75 -7.51 0.85 11.92
C VAL A 75 -7.81 -0.18 10.81
N GLY A 76 -8.61 -1.18 11.07
CA GLY A 76 -8.88 -2.30 10.18
C GLY A 76 -10.36 -2.62 9.99
N ASP A 77 -11.27 -1.71 10.35
CA ASP A 77 -12.71 -1.95 10.20
C ASP A 77 -13.24 -1.32 8.89
N ALA A 78 -14.07 -2.07 8.16
CA ALA A 78 -14.77 -1.57 6.97
C ALA A 78 -15.90 -0.60 7.32
N LYS A 79 -16.32 -0.58 8.60
CA LYS A 79 -17.38 0.30 9.09
C LYS A 79 -16.82 1.66 9.48
N ASN A 80 -16.78 2.57 8.51
CA ASN A 80 -16.41 3.97 8.76
C ASN A 80 -17.69 4.79 8.96
N PRO A 81 -18.03 5.19 10.19
CA PRO A 81 -19.23 5.98 10.44
C PRO A 81 -19.23 7.25 9.60
N GLY A 82 -20.32 7.47 8.85
CA GLY A 82 -20.49 8.67 8.04
C GLY A 82 -19.80 8.68 6.68
N VAL A 83 -19.12 7.59 6.27
CA VAL A 83 -18.49 7.48 4.93
C VAL A 83 -19.15 6.35 4.15
N ASN A 84 -19.84 6.67 3.07
CA ASN A 84 -20.40 5.69 2.15
C ASN A 84 -19.36 5.35 1.07
N LEU A 85 -18.90 4.10 1.03
CA LEU A 85 -17.91 3.60 0.08
C LEU A 85 -18.53 2.85 -1.09
N SER A 86 -19.77 2.40 -0.97
CA SER A 86 -20.42 1.61 -2.01
C SER A 86 -20.65 2.46 -3.26
N LEU A 87 -20.29 1.91 -4.41
CA LEU A 87 -20.55 2.52 -5.71
C LEU A 87 -21.58 1.69 -6.46
N ALA A 88 -22.79 2.23 -6.58
CA ALA A 88 -23.88 1.56 -7.29
C ALA A 88 -23.53 1.37 -8.78
N GLN A 89 -24.16 0.37 -9.41
CA GLN A 89 -24.13 0.22 -10.86
C GLN A 89 -24.65 1.50 -11.53
N GLY A 90 -23.92 2.01 -12.53
CA GLY A 90 -24.30 3.23 -13.25
C GLY A 90 -24.06 4.55 -12.50
N CYS A 91 -23.37 4.53 -11.35
CA CYS A 91 -23.00 5.75 -10.61
C CYS A 91 -22.10 6.70 -11.40
N ALA A 92 -21.37 6.18 -12.39
CA ALA A 92 -20.52 6.92 -13.31
C ALA A 92 -20.51 6.21 -14.68
N ASN A 93 -20.09 6.90 -15.74
CA ASN A 93 -19.90 6.25 -17.05
C ASN A 93 -18.79 5.18 -16.96
N LYS A 94 -17.73 5.46 -16.17
CA LYS A 94 -16.64 4.51 -15.95
C LYS A 94 -16.06 4.65 -14.54
N VAL A 95 -15.87 3.52 -13.85
CA VAL A 95 -15.12 3.43 -12.60
C VAL A 95 -13.92 2.49 -12.83
N VAL A 96 -12.73 2.94 -12.45
CA VAL A 96 -11.49 2.15 -12.52
C VAL A 96 -10.82 2.17 -11.16
N HIS A 97 -10.55 1.00 -10.60
CA HIS A 97 -9.85 0.84 -9.32
C HIS A 97 -8.54 0.07 -9.54
N LEU A 98 -7.41 0.73 -9.33
CA LEU A 98 -6.09 0.10 -9.36
C LEU A 98 -5.70 -0.31 -7.94
N THR A 99 -5.41 -1.59 -7.72
CA THR A 99 -5.12 -2.16 -6.40
C THR A 99 -3.71 -2.75 -6.32
N ALA A 100 -3.09 -2.70 -5.14
CA ALA A 100 -1.71 -3.11 -4.91
C ALA A 100 -1.60 -4.61 -4.58
N ALA A 101 -0.84 -5.36 -5.39
CA ALA A 101 -0.64 -6.79 -5.23
C ALA A 101 0.23 -7.17 -4.02
N ASP A 102 1.16 -6.29 -3.63
CA ASP A 102 2.22 -6.61 -2.67
C ASP A 102 2.04 -5.91 -1.31
N GLU A 103 0.91 -5.22 -1.10
CA GLU A 103 0.61 -4.59 0.19
C GLU A 103 0.07 -5.61 1.19
N HIS A 104 0.65 -5.65 2.40
CA HIS A 104 0.24 -6.59 3.45
C HIS A 104 0.40 -6.03 4.86
N ARG A 105 0.54 -4.70 5.02
CA ARG A 105 0.47 -4.05 6.33
C ARG A 105 -0.90 -4.27 6.97
N HIS A 106 -0.91 -4.47 8.29
CA HIS A 106 -2.14 -4.75 9.04
C HIS A 106 -3.16 -3.60 9.01
N ASN A 107 -2.70 -2.36 8.83
CA ASN A 107 -3.49 -1.13 8.84
C ASN A 107 -3.76 -0.55 7.44
N PHE A 108 -3.52 -1.34 6.39
CA PHE A 108 -3.78 -0.95 4.99
C PHE A 108 -4.74 -1.93 4.33
N SER A 109 -5.89 -2.16 4.96
CA SER A 109 -6.96 -2.99 4.40
C SER A 109 -7.44 -2.43 3.07
N LEU A 110 -7.70 -3.30 2.10
CA LEU A 110 -8.26 -2.92 0.81
C LEU A 110 -9.79 -2.90 0.89
N ASN A 111 -10.40 -1.81 0.46
CA ASN A 111 -11.83 -1.74 0.19
C ASN A 111 -12.04 -1.84 -1.32
N ARG A 112 -12.50 -2.99 -1.79
CA ARG A 112 -12.73 -3.26 -3.22
C ARG A 112 -13.95 -2.51 -3.73
N VAL A 113 -14.05 -2.39 -5.04
CA VAL A 113 -15.29 -2.04 -5.73
C VAL A 113 -15.97 -3.33 -6.19
N ASN A 114 -17.28 -3.26 -6.47
CA ASN A 114 -17.98 -4.41 -7.05
C ASN A 114 -17.48 -4.64 -8.50
N SER A 115 -16.71 -5.72 -8.71
CA SER A 115 -16.10 -6.04 -10.00
C SER A 115 -17.09 -6.53 -11.06
N GLU A 116 -18.36 -6.77 -10.70
CA GLU A 116 -19.42 -7.06 -11.67
C GLU A 116 -19.82 -5.81 -12.45
N TYR A 117 -19.69 -4.62 -11.83
CA TYR A 117 -20.10 -3.35 -12.41
C TYR A 117 -18.92 -2.43 -12.75
N HIS A 118 -17.82 -2.60 -12.07
CA HIS A 118 -16.66 -1.69 -12.11
C HIS A 118 -15.38 -2.42 -12.46
N GLU A 119 -14.47 -1.71 -13.12
CA GLU A 119 -13.17 -2.28 -13.48
C GLU A 119 -12.20 -2.23 -12.29
N GLU A 120 -11.78 -3.40 -11.81
CA GLU A 120 -10.73 -3.51 -10.79
C GLU A 120 -9.51 -4.25 -11.34
N LEU A 121 -8.34 -3.61 -11.26
CA LEU A 121 -7.08 -4.11 -11.81
C LEU A 121 -6.03 -4.22 -10.71
N VAL A 122 -5.47 -5.40 -10.53
CA VAL A 122 -4.38 -5.65 -9.58
C VAL A 122 -3.04 -5.38 -10.28
N LEU A 123 -2.27 -4.44 -9.74
CA LEU A 123 -0.96 -4.05 -10.25
C LEU A 123 0.16 -4.47 -9.30
N PRO A 124 1.36 -4.77 -9.83
CA PRO A 124 2.53 -5.05 -8.99
C PRO A 124 2.90 -3.80 -8.18
N GLY A 125 3.29 -4.02 -6.94
CA GLY A 125 3.71 -2.97 -6.02
C GLY A 125 2.90 -2.93 -4.73
N VAL A 126 3.39 -2.14 -3.79
CA VAL A 126 2.70 -1.83 -2.53
C VAL A 126 1.90 -0.53 -2.69
N HIS A 127 1.07 -0.22 -1.72
CA HIS A 127 0.19 0.96 -1.68
C HIS A 127 0.80 2.23 -2.27
N SER A 128 1.93 2.68 -1.72
CA SER A 128 2.59 3.91 -2.17
C SER A 128 3.37 3.77 -3.50
N ASN A 129 3.59 2.54 -3.99
CA ASN A 129 4.08 2.35 -5.37
C ASN A 129 3.01 2.72 -6.40
N LEU A 130 1.74 2.52 -6.08
CA LEU A 130 0.64 2.90 -6.97
C LEU A 130 0.33 4.39 -6.87
N GLY A 131 0.30 4.93 -5.64
CA GLY A 131 -0.10 6.31 -5.39
C GLY A 131 1.00 7.36 -5.49
N GLY A 132 2.23 6.98 -5.89
CA GLY A 132 3.33 7.96 -6.08
C GLY A 132 3.96 8.47 -4.78
N GLY A 133 3.85 7.72 -3.68
CA GLY A 133 4.35 8.15 -2.37
C GLY A 133 5.86 7.97 -2.14
N TYR A 134 6.61 7.46 -3.14
CA TYR A 134 8.05 7.28 -3.03
C TYR A 134 8.81 8.22 -3.98
N PRO A 135 9.92 8.83 -3.54
CA PRO A 135 10.78 9.60 -4.43
C PRO A 135 11.45 8.69 -5.47
N SER A 136 11.92 9.30 -6.57
CA SER A 136 12.55 8.55 -7.68
C SER A 136 13.70 7.66 -7.23
N VAL A 137 14.48 8.11 -6.24
CA VAL A 137 15.50 7.28 -5.57
C VAL A 137 15.43 7.53 -4.07
N SER A 138 15.41 6.45 -3.29
CA SER A 138 15.44 6.52 -1.83
C SER A 138 16.23 5.37 -1.23
N ARG A 139 16.84 5.61 -0.07
CA ARG A 139 17.44 4.55 0.73
C ARG A 139 16.38 3.93 1.62
N GLU A 140 16.19 2.63 1.49
CA GLU A 140 15.28 1.86 2.32
C GLU A 140 16.07 1.05 3.34
N ARG A 141 15.85 1.35 4.63
CA ARG A 141 16.42 0.59 5.74
C ARG A 141 15.31 0.11 6.65
N VAL A 142 15.04 -1.19 6.60
CA VAL A 142 13.88 -1.78 7.26
C VAL A 142 14.23 -3.07 8.01
N LEU A 143 13.57 -3.28 9.13
CA LEU A 143 13.59 -4.52 9.89
C LEU A 143 12.54 -5.47 9.28
N LEU A 144 13.02 -6.52 8.61
CA LEU A 144 12.19 -7.40 7.78
C LEU A 144 11.32 -8.38 8.56
N GLY A 145 11.75 -8.75 9.77
CA GLY A 145 11.04 -9.70 10.61
C GLY A 145 10.94 -9.23 12.06
N ARG A 146 9.95 -9.77 12.76
CA ARG A 146 9.85 -9.53 14.20
C ARG A 146 11.14 -10.00 14.88
N PRO A 147 11.77 -9.16 15.72
CA PRO A 147 12.93 -9.56 16.49
C PRO A 147 12.69 -10.86 17.27
N LYS A 148 13.63 -11.78 17.25
CA LYS A 148 13.53 -13.07 17.93
C LYS A 148 14.32 -13.03 19.24
N LEU A 149 13.62 -13.14 20.35
CA LEU A 149 14.24 -13.29 21.66
C LEU A 149 14.69 -14.73 21.85
N VAL A 150 15.98 -14.95 22.02
CA VAL A 150 16.57 -16.24 22.39
C VAL A 150 16.98 -16.16 23.85
N ARG A 151 16.30 -16.95 24.67
CA ARG A 151 16.57 -17.00 26.12
C ARG A 151 17.66 -18.00 26.43
N GLY A 152 18.56 -17.62 27.33
CA GLY A 152 19.63 -18.49 27.81
C GLY A 152 20.95 -17.74 27.95
N ASN A 153 21.97 -18.47 28.42
CA ASN A 153 23.29 -17.91 28.57
C ASN A 153 24.14 -18.13 27.28
N TYR A 154 24.09 -17.17 26.37
CA TYR A 154 24.86 -17.19 25.11
C TYR A 154 26.13 -16.34 25.15
N TYR A 155 26.43 -15.73 26.30
CA TYR A 155 27.65 -14.95 26.51
C TYR A 155 28.48 -15.54 27.64
N SER A 156 29.74 -15.80 27.38
CA SER A 156 30.75 -16.13 28.35
C SER A 156 31.58 -14.89 28.69
N LEU A 157 32.54 -15.03 29.60
CA LEU A 157 33.55 -14.00 29.89
C LEU A 157 34.40 -13.65 28.65
N THR A 158 34.52 -14.59 27.69
CA THR A 158 35.30 -14.44 26.47
C THR A 158 34.48 -13.98 25.25
N GLY A 159 33.17 -13.82 25.39
CA GLY A 159 32.30 -13.33 24.33
C GLY A 159 31.07 -14.19 24.01
N LEU A 160 30.54 -14.03 22.80
CA LEU A 160 29.35 -14.74 22.33
C LEU A 160 29.66 -16.23 22.06
N ASP A 161 28.88 -17.13 22.64
CA ASP A 161 28.87 -18.54 22.26
C ASP A 161 28.09 -18.73 20.96
N SER A 162 28.80 -18.52 19.86
CA SER A 162 28.21 -18.54 18.51
C SER A 162 27.65 -19.92 18.13
N ALA A 163 28.29 -21.01 18.54
CA ALA A 163 27.87 -22.37 18.19
C ALA A 163 26.50 -22.70 18.84
N ARG A 164 26.40 -22.39 20.12
CA ARG A 164 25.16 -22.60 20.90
C ARG A 164 24.04 -21.69 20.39
N LEU A 165 24.35 -20.44 20.08
CA LEU A 165 23.36 -19.51 19.54
C LEU A 165 22.86 -19.95 18.15
N GLN A 166 23.75 -20.42 17.27
CA GLN A 166 23.38 -20.92 15.94
C GLN A 166 22.51 -22.17 16.00
N ALA A 167 22.65 -22.98 17.01
CA ALA A 167 21.78 -24.13 17.25
C ALA A 167 20.36 -23.76 17.75
N SER A 168 20.15 -22.50 18.14
CA SER A 168 18.85 -22.07 18.66
C SER A 168 17.77 -21.98 17.58
N ASN A 169 16.52 -22.24 17.94
CA ASN A 169 15.38 -22.12 17.05
C ASN A 169 15.21 -20.69 16.50
N GLY A 170 15.49 -19.66 17.32
CA GLY A 170 15.46 -18.25 16.90
C GLY A 170 16.42 -17.95 15.76
N TRP A 171 17.64 -18.52 15.83
CA TRP A 171 18.62 -18.41 14.76
C TRP A 171 18.15 -19.08 13.47
N GLN A 172 17.70 -20.33 13.56
CA GLN A 172 17.20 -21.08 12.41
C GLN A 172 16.04 -20.36 11.71
N GLN A 173 15.12 -19.77 12.48
CA GLN A 173 14.01 -18.97 11.94
C GLN A 173 14.51 -17.70 11.24
N ARG A 174 15.56 -17.03 11.75
CA ARG A 174 16.15 -15.86 11.09
C ARG A 174 16.80 -16.23 9.76
N GLU A 175 17.55 -17.32 9.71
CA GLU A 175 18.19 -17.79 8.47
C GLU A 175 17.14 -18.23 7.43
N ALA A 176 16.11 -18.94 7.85
CA ALA A 176 15.00 -19.33 6.97
C ALA A 176 14.25 -18.10 6.40
N ALA A 177 14.05 -17.07 7.23
CA ALA A 177 13.45 -15.81 6.79
C ALA A 177 14.33 -15.10 5.74
N GLU A 178 15.65 -15.02 5.95
CA GLU A 178 16.57 -14.46 4.95
C GLU A 178 16.50 -15.22 3.63
N ALA A 179 16.53 -16.56 3.67
CA ALA A 179 16.42 -17.39 2.47
C ALA A 179 15.12 -17.14 1.71
N ALA A 180 14.00 -17.01 2.43
CA ALA A 180 12.70 -16.68 1.83
C ALA A 180 12.69 -15.29 1.17
N PHE A 181 13.33 -14.28 1.78
CA PHE A 181 13.47 -12.96 1.18
C PHE A 181 14.37 -12.98 -0.06
N ARG A 182 15.45 -13.74 -0.05
CA ARG A 182 16.32 -13.93 -1.23
C ARG A 182 15.58 -14.58 -2.39
N ALA A 183 14.73 -15.55 -2.12
CA ALA A 183 13.90 -16.19 -3.13
C ALA A 183 12.92 -15.20 -3.81
N LYS A 184 12.50 -14.15 -3.10
CA LYS A 184 11.67 -13.05 -3.64
C LYS A 184 12.48 -11.97 -4.41
N GLY A 185 13.80 -12.06 -4.46
CA GLY A 185 14.66 -11.09 -5.14
C GLY A 185 15.25 -10.00 -4.25
N LEU A 186 15.03 -10.07 -2.94
CA LEU A 186 15.64 -9.16 -1.97
C LEU A 186 17.09 -9.62 -1.63
N PRO A 187 17.99 -8.73 -1.30
CA PRO A 187 17.84 -7.29 -1.13
C PRO A 187 18.03 -6.48 -2.42
N GLY A 188 18.10 -7.12 -3.62
CA GLY A 188 18.42 -6.43 -4.87
C GLY A 188 19.86 -5.88 -4.84
N ASN A 189 20.03 -4.57 -5.04
CA ASN A 189 21.32 -3.87 -4.97
C ASN A 189 21.77 -3.54 -3.55
N GLY A 190 21.14 -4.10 -2.54
CA GLY A 190 21.44 -3.83 -1.14
C GLY A 190 22.09 -5.00 -0.43
N ARG A 191 21.96 -4.99 0.90
CA ARG A 191 22.48 -6.04 1.77
C ARG A 191 21.50 -6.36 2.89
N PHE A 192 21.53 -7.60 3.37
CA PHE A 192 20.95 -7.95 4.66
C PHE A 192 21.94 -7.62 5.78
N ILE A 193 21.38 -7.22 6.91
CA ILE A 193 22.14 -6.90 8.12
C ILE A 193 21.57 -7.78 9.23
N LYS A 194 22.35 -8.74 9.69
CA LYS A 194 22.04 -9.58 10.85
C LYS A 194 22.64 -8.94 12.08
N GLN A 195 21.84 -8.79 13.11
CA GLN A 195 22.26 -8.19 14.38
C GLN A 195 21.93 -9.12 15.54
N GLU A 196 22.84 -9.21 16.48
CA GLU A 196 22.70 -9.88 17.75
C GLU A 196 22.86 -8.85 18.87
N LEU A 197 21.80 -8.57 19.60
CA LEU A 197 21.84 -7.64 20.71
C LEU A 197 21.73 -8.40 22.03
N LYS A 198 22.78 -8.32 22.86
CA LYS A 198 22.76 -8.84 24.22
C LYS A 198 21.83 -7.98 25.08
N LEU A 199 20.86 -8.61 25.71
CA LEU A 199 20.00 -7.96 26.69
C LEU A 199 20.63 -8.11 28.07
N GLN A 200 20.81 -7.00 28.79
CA GLN A 200 21.28 -7.00 30.17
C GLN A 200 20.22 -7.68 31.04
N PRO A 201 20.61 -8.56 31.98
CA PRO A 201 19.65 -9.11 32.92
C PRO A 201 19.03 -7.97 33.72
N ASN A 202 17.70 -7.97 33.87
CA ASN A 202 17.05 -7.07 34.81
C ASN A 202 17.54 -7.38 36.22
N ASN A 203 18.12 -6.41 36.90
CA ASN A 203 18.69 -6.52 38.27
C ASN A 203 17.69 -6.95 39.35
N HIS A 204 16.45 -7.25 39.04
CA HIS A 204 15.41 -7.67 39.98
C HIS A 204 15.39 -9.18 40.26
N ARG A 205 16.27 -9.98 39.68
CA ARG A 205 16.48 -11.40 40.02
C ARG A 205 17.95 -11.68 40.27
N ALA A 206 18.52 -11.02 41.23
CA ALA A 206 19.83 -11.35 41.80
C ALA A 206 19.70 -12.58 42.70
N THR A 207 19.54 -13.76 42.14
CA THR A 207 19.91 -15.01 42.79
C THR A 207 21.21 -15.45 42.20
N GLY A 208 22.25 -15.46 42.99
CA GLY A 208 23.65 -15.67 42.85
C GLY A 208 24.23 -16.76 41.93
N GLN A 209 23.63 -17.02 40.77
CA GLN A 209 24.18 -17.84 39.70
C GLN A 209 24.18 -17.04 38.42
N GLY A 210 25.30 -17.01 37.71
CA GLY A 210 25.65 -16.19 36.57
C GLY A 210 24.47 -15.70 35.72
N SER A 211 24.42 -14.39 35.51
CA SER A 211 23.34 -13.72 34.78
C SER A 211 23.13 -14.33 33.39
N GLU A 212 22.04 -15.04 33.22
CA GLU A 212 21.62 -15.54 31.92
C GLU A 212 21.37 -14.35 31.00
N GLY A 213 22.20 -14.21 29.96
CA GLY A 213 22.06 -13.15 28.98
C GLY A 213 21.21 -13.59 27.81
N ASP A 214 19.99 -13.06 27.73
CA ASP A 214 19.15 -13.23 26.55
C ASP A 214 19.75 -12.50 25.35
N VAL A 215 19.53 -13.02 24.13
CA VAL A 215 19.97 -12.42 22.88
C VAL A 215 18.77 -12.09 22.01
N LEU A 216 18.70 -10.86 21.52
CA LEU A 216 17.72 -10.44 20.53
C LEU A 216 18.34 -10.54 19.13
N LEU A 217 17.77 -11.41 18.29
CA LEU A 217 18.18 -11.61 16.91
C LEU A 217 17.32 -10.76 15.97
N MET A 218 17.96 -9.98 15.11
CA MET A 218 17.29 -9.11 14.15
C MET A 218 17.79 -9.36 12.73
N LEU A 219 16.90 -9.21 11.75
CA LEU A 219 17.21 -9.23 10.32
C LEU A 219 16.71 -7.94 9.69
N SER A 220 17.64 -7.07 9.31
CA SER A 220 17.35 -5.83 8.60
C SER A 220 17.82 -5.91 7.16
N MET A 221 17.31 -5.02 6.33
CA MET A 221 17.75 -4.80 4.96
C MET A 221 18.09 -3.32 4.77
N ASP A 222 19.15 -3.06 4.01
CA ASP A 222 19.59 -1.72 3.63
C ASP A 222 19.85 -1.71 2.11
N ARG A 223 19.10 -0.93 1.35
CA ARG A 223 19.17 -0.90 -0.11
C ARG A 223 18.76 0.45 -0.70
N LEU A 224 19.13 0.69 -1.95
CA LEU A 224 18.59 1.80 -2.75
C LEU A 224 17.40 1.32 -3.55
N MET A 225 16.30 2.06 -3.47
CA MET A 225 15.04 1.76 -4.16
C MET A 225 14.67 2.88 -5.12
N ARG A 226 13.89 2.50 -6.13
CA ARG A 226 13.38 3.40 -7.16
C ARG A 226 11.86 3.52 -7.05
N GLY A 227 11.33 4.77 -7.14
CA GLY A 227 9.91 5.08 -6.97
C GLY A 227 9.10 5.11 -8.28
N GLU A 228 9.75 4.94 -9.44
CA GLU A 228 9.12 5.18 -10.74
C GLU A 228 8.09 4.10 -11.15
N LEU A 229 7.89 3.07 -10.33
CA LEU A 229 6.80 2.11 -10.57
C LEU A 229 5.42 2.80 -10.58
N SER A 230 5.26 3.88 -9.81
CA SER A 230 4.04 4.70 -9.81
C SER A 230 3.69 5.34 -11.17
N ARG A 231 4.68 5.48 -12.05
CA ARG A 231 4.45 6.01 -13.41
C ARG A 231 3.69 5.02 -14.29
N VAL A 232 3.76 3.73 -13.97
CA VAL A 232 2.97 2.69 -14.65
C VAL A 232 1.50 2.82 -14.30
N SER A 233 1.16 2.94 -13.00
CA SER A 233 -0.21 3.16 -12.56
C SER A 233 -0.78 4.49 -13.06
N LEU A 234 0.04 5.56 -13.05
CA LEU A 234 -0.33 6.85 -13.62
C LEU A 234 -0.71 6.72 -15.11
N ARG A 235 0.12 6.05 -15.93
CA ARG A 235 -0.17 5.89 -17.37
C ARG A 235 -1.44 5.10 -17.63
N ILE A 236 -1.68 4.04 -16.87
CA ILE A 236 -2.91 3.24 -16.98
C ILE A 236 -4.12 4.11 -16.65
N MET A 237 -4.11 4.79 -15.50
CA MET A 237 -5.24 5.61 -15.08
C MET A 237 -5.49 6.79 -16.04
N HIS A 238 -4.42 7.45 -16.48
CA HIS A 238 -4.51 8.54 -17.44
C HIS A 238 -5.11 8.08 -18.78
N ALA A 239 -4.64 6.95 -19.32
CA ALA A 239 -5.17 6.41 -20.58
C ALA A 239 -6.65 6.01 -20.46
N LYS A 240 -7.04 5.36 -19.36
CA LYS A 240 -8.44 5.01 -19.06
C LYS A 240 -9.34 6.23 -18.92
N ALA A 241 -8.83 7.30 -18.31
CA ALA A 241 -9.57 8.56 -18.17
C ALA A 241 -9.74 9.26 -19.55
N LEU A 242 -8.70 9.31 -20.39
CA LEU A 242 -8.77 9.83 -21.74
C LEU A 242 -9.75 9.04 -22.61
N GLU A 243 -9.74 7.70 -22.57
CA GLU A 243 -10.70 6.85 -23.26
C GLU A 243 -12.16 7.15 -22.85
N SER A 244 -12.36 7.62 -21.63
CA SER A 244 -13.67 8.03 -21.10
C SER A 244 -13.99 9.50 -21.40
N GLY A 245 -13.13 10.21 -22.12
CA GLY A 245 -13.33 11.62 -22.50
C GLY A 245 -13.06 12.62 -21.37
N ALA A 246 -12.26 12.24 -20.35
CA ALA A 246 -11.76 13.21 -19.37
C ALA A 246 -10.78 14.19 -20.07
N PRO A 247 -10.84 15.51 -19.81
CA PRO A 247 -10.13 16.53 -20.55
C PRO A 247 -8.67 16.69 -20.08
N PHE A 248 -7.89 15.60 -20.17
CA PHE A 248 -6.46 15.64 -19.88
C PHE A 248 -5.64 15.86 -21.15
N ASP A 249 -4.53 16.56 -20.99
CA ASP A 249 -3.49 16.61 -22.00
C ASP A 249 -2.75 15.27 -22.11
N ILE A 250 -2.20 14.97 -23.26
CA ILE A 250 -1.36 13.79 -23.49
C ILE A 250 -0.10 13.90 -22.62
N LEU A 251 0.22 12.82 -21.89
CA LEU A 251 1.44 12.78 -21.09
C LEU A 251 2.70 12.87 -22.00
N ASN A 252 3.56 13.83 -21.68
CA ASN A 252 4.87 13.91 -22.32
C ASN A 252 5.79 12.81 -21.78
N GLU A 253 6.01 11.77 -22.58
CA GLU A 253 6.83 10.62 -22.18
C GLU A 253 8.32 10.95 -21.98
N HIS A 254 8.80 12.06 -22.52
CA HIS A 254 10.17 12.55 -22.36
C HIS A 254 10.36 13.40 -21.09
N ASP A 255 9.29 13.81 -20.45
CA ASP A 255 9.38 14.54 -19.18
C ASP A 255 9.86 13.57 -18.09
N SER A 256 10.92 13.95 -17.37
CA SER A 256 11.53 13.16 -16.30
C SER A 256 10.56 12.84 -15.16
N ARG A 257 9.48 13.59 -15.01
CA ARG A 257 8.42 13.33 -14.02
C ARG A 257 7.55 12.13 -14.42
N PHE A 258 7.39 11.86 -15.71
CA PHE A 258 6.46 10.87 -16.26
C PHE A 258 7.15 9.73 -17.01
N SER A 259 8.40 9.90 -17.43
CA SER A 259 9.14 8.89 -18.21
C SER A 259 9.36 7.62 -17.41
N ILE A 260 9.07 6.47 -18.01
CA ILE A 260 9.36 5.17 -17.43
C ILE A 260 10.83 4.82 -17.73
N PRO A 261 11.63 4.44 -16.70
CA PRO A 261 13.02 4.03 -16.90
C PRO A 261 13.16 2.89 -17.91
N THR A 262 14.21 2.93 -18.71
CA THR A 262 14.44 1.94 -19.78
C THR A 262 14.47 0.51 -19.27
N ASP A 263 15.05 0.28 -18.10
CA ASP A 263 15.12 -1.03 -17.46
C ASP A 263 13.78 -1.54 -16.91
N LEU A 264 12.81 -0.64 -16.68
CA LEU A 264 11.44 -0.99 -16.28
C LEU A 264 10.50 -1.15 -17.50
N GLN A 265 10.81 -0.54 -18.64
CA GLN A 265 9.92 -0.51 -19.80
C GLN A 265 9.36 -1.86 -20.24
N PRO A 266 10.13 -2.98 -20.31
CA PRO A 266 9.57 -4.26 -20.75
C PRO A 266 8.44 -4.75 -19.85
N ILE A 267 8.61 -4.63 -18.52
CA ILE A 267 7.59 -5.02 -17.54
C ILE A 267 6.42 -4.02 -17.56
N ALA A 268 6.73 -2.72 -17.62
CA ALA A 268 5.74 -1.67 -17.69
C ALA A 268 4.82 -1.82 -18.90
N SER A 269 5.37 -2.06 -20.11
CA SER A 269 4.59 -2.28 -21.32
C SER A 269 3.64 -3.47 -21.18
N LYS A 270 4.13 -4.58 -20.62
CA LYS A 270 3.31 -5.77 -20.34
C LYS A 270 2.16 -5.46 -19.40
N VAL A 271 2.42 -4.73 -18.31
CA VAL A 271 1.41 -4.35 -17.31
C VAL A 271 0.38 -3.39 -17.91
N ILE A 272 0.83 -2.37 -18.64
CA ILE A 272 -0.04 -1.39 -19.29
C ILE A 272 -0.92 -2.07 -20.35
N THR A 273 -0.34 -2.90 -21.23
CA THR A 273 -1.11 -3.61 -22.26
C THR A 273 -2.19 -4.50 -21.66
N ALA A 274 -1.85 -5.25 -20.63
CA ALA A 274 -2.85 -6.10 -19.94
C ALA A 274 -3.96 -5.25 -19.29
N ALA A 275 -3.59 -4.17 -18.60
CA ALA A 275 -4.54 -3.26 -17.94
C ALA A 275 -5.48 -2.56 -18.94
N MET A 276 -4.96 -2.12 -20.10
CA MET A 276 -5.80 -1.53 -21.16
C MET A 276 -6.78 -2.55 -21.74
N ALA A 277 -6.45 -3.84 -21.70
CA ALA A 277 -7.36 -4.95 -22.05
C ALA A 277 -8.29 -5.38 -20.89
N GLY A 278 -8.36 -4.62 -19.79
CA GLY A 278 -9.19 -4.94 -18.63
C GLY A 278 -8.70 -6.14 -17.81
N LYS A 279 -7.41 -6.48 -17.87
CA LYS A 279 -6.83 -7.66 -17.22
C LYS A 279 -5.63 -7.28 -16.36
N SER A 280 -5.44 -8.02 -15.27
CA SER A 280 -4.19 -7.95 -14.50
C SER A 280 -3.08 -8.74 -15.22
N ALA A 281 -1.87 -8.18 -15.27
CA ALA A 281 -0.74 -8.80 -15.95
C ALA A 281 -0.23 -10.03 -15.19
N VAL A 282 0.06 -11.10 -15.92
CA VAL A 282 0.74 -12.27 -15.37
C VAL A 282 2.25 -12.10 -15.54
N LEU A 283 2.96 -11.82 -14.45
CA LEU A 283 4.41 -11.66 -14.44
C LEU A 283 5.11 -12.98 -14.12
N SER A 284 6.21 -13.25 -14.82
CA SER A 284 7.10 -14.37 -14.53
C SER A 284 7.81 -14.20 -13.17
N ASN A 285 8.35 -15.29 -12.62
CA ASN A 285 9.11 -15.22 -11.37
C ASN A 285 10.38 -14.35 -11.47
N SER A 286 10.99 -14.25 -12.65
CA SER A 286 12.13 -13.37 -12.89
C SER A 286 11.73 -11.90 -12.87
N GLU A 287 10.62 -11.54 -13.53
CA GLU A 287 10.07 -10.18 -13.52
C GLU A 287 9.65 -9.74 -12.11
N LYS A 288 8.99 -10.62 -11.37
CA LYS A 288 8.62 -10.36 -9.95
C LYS A 288 9.87 -10.13 -9.09
N ARG A 289 10.87 -10.99 -9.18
CA ARG A 289 12.14 -10.81 -8.44
C ARG A 289 12.85 -9.52 -8.81
N TYR A 290 12.85 -9.17 -10.09
CA TYR A 290 13.42 -7.90 -10.55
C TYR A 290 12.71 -6.69 -9.92
N LEU A 291 11.37 -6.68 -9.94
CA LEU A 291 10.58 -5.62 -9.34
C LEU A 291 10.81 -5.52 -7.83
N HIS A 292 10.79 -6.65 -7.11
CA HIS A 292 11.05 -6.68 -5.67
C HIS A 292 12.47 -6.22 -5.31
N GLY A 293 13.45 -6.52 -6.15
CA GLY A 293 14.84 -6.11 -5.94
C GLY A 293 15.10 -4.62 -6.16
N ARG A 294 14.21 -3.89 -6.87
CA ARG A 294 14.52 -2.56 -7.38
C ARG A 294 13.41 -1.52 -7.26
N TYR A 295 12.13 -1.92 -7.36
CA TYR A 295 10.98 -1.01 -7.47
C TYR A 295 9.90 -1.22 -6.41
N ILE A 296 9.68 -2.46 -5.95
CA ILE A 296 8.67 -2.74 -4.93
C ILE A 296 9.28 -2.55 -3.54
N HIS A 297 8.79 -1.54 -2.82
CA HIS A 297 9.25 -1.20 -1.49
C HIS A 297 8.77 -2.22 -0.44
N ALA A 298 9.53 -2.38 0.65
CA ALA A 298 9.14 -3.17 1.80
C ALA A 298 8.28 -2.33 2.76
N SER A 299 7.05 -2.02 2.35
CA SER A 299 6.12 -1.21 3.14
C SER A 299 5.79 -1.89 4.46
N ALA A 300 5.55 -3.21 4.45
CA ALA A 300 5.38 -3.99 5.66
C ALA A 300 6.74 -4.30 6.29
N ASN A 301 6.94 -3.83 7.51
CA ASN A 301 8.19 -3.98 8.23
C ASN A 301 7.99 -3.89 9.75
N TRP A 302 9.04 -4.24 10.50
CA TRP A 302 9.02 -4.25 11.96
C TRP A 302 9.80 -3.08 12.58
N ASN A 303 10.00 -1.98 11.84
CA ASN A 303 10.58 -0.78 12.41
C ASN A 303 9.71 -0.25 13.54
N ALA A 304 10.32 -0.10 14.72
CA ALA A 304 9.62 0.44 15.87
C ALA A 304 9.52 1.97 15.78
N GLN A 305 8.35 2.51 16.10
CA GLN A 305 8.12 3.93 16.31
C GLN A 305 7.37 4.10 17.63
N TRP A 306 7.91 4.85 18.56
CA TRP A 306 7.27 5.13 19.86
C TRP A 306 6.86 3.85 20.63
N GLY A 307 7.65 2.77 20.52
CA GLY A 307 7.36 1.47 21.14
C GLY A 307 6.36 0.58 20.41
N PHE A 308 5.81 1.03 19.27
CA PHE A 308 4.88 0.27 18.44
C PHE A 308 5.51 -0.11 17.10
N PHE A 309 4.89 -1.06 16.41
CA PHE A 309 5.26 -1.46 15.05
C PHE A 309 4.15 -1.04 14.07
N PRO A 310 4.12 0.24 13.64
CA PRO A 310 2.99 0.79 12.87
C PRO A 310 2.83 0.13 11.50
N ASN A 311 3.91 -0.36 10.92
CA ASN A 311 3.93 -0.97 9.60
C ASN A 311 4.06 -2.50 9.62
N LYS A 312 3.79 -3.15 10.76
CA LYS A 312 3.88 -4.61 10.84
C LYS A 312 2.90 -5.28 9.86
N PRO A 313 3.25 -6.43 9.29
CA PRO A 313 2.29 -7.24 8.55
C PRO A 313 1.27 -7.85 9.50
N ARG A 314 0.15 -8.36 8.97
CA ARG A 314 -0.76 -9.24 9.70
C ARG A 314 -0.07 -10.56 10.04
N ALA A 315 -0.63 -11.30 11.01
CA ALA A 315 -0.07 -12.56 11.45
C ALA A 315 -0.04 -13.62 10.34
N ASP A 316 -1.03 -13.59 9.45
CA ASP A 316 -1.16 -14.46 8.27
C ASP A 316 -0.32 -13.96 7.08
N ASN A 317 0.34 -12.81 7.20
CA ASN A 317 1.07 -12.11 6.14
C ASN A 317 0.23 -11.85 4.88
N GLN A 318 -1.10 -11.78 5.03
CA GLN A 318 -2.04 -11.43 3.97
C GLN A 318 -2.62 -10.05 4.22
N ARG A 319 -3.03 -9.38 3.16
CA ARG A 319 -3.78 -8.12 3.26
C ARG A 319 -5.23 -8.40 3.64
N ALA A 320 -5.80 -7.64 4.56
CA ALA A 320 -7.25 -7.67 4.77
C ALA A 320 -7.95 -7.05 3.56
N ILE A 321 -9.01 -7.70 3.10
CA ILE A 321 -9.80 -7.26 1.95
C ILE A 321 -11.27 -7.19 2.39
N TYR A 322 -11.94 -6.10 2.05
CA TYR A 322 -13.35 -5.88 2.25
C TYR A 322 -13.99 -5.65 0.89
N ASP A 323 -14.92 -6.51 0.54
CA ASP A 323 -15.71 -6.37 -0.69
C ASP A 323 -16.74 -5.26 -0.55
N ASP A 324 -17.13 -4.64 -1.66
CA ASP A 324 -18.20 -3.65 -1.73
C ASP A 324 -19.54 -4.36 -1.45
N GLN A 325 -20.29 -3.86 -0.45
CA GLN A 325 -21.55 -4.43 0.02
C GLN A 325 -22.72 -3.58 -0.44
#